data_032e6c9e26698fabfa5be6e381b27f4e
#
_entry.id   032e6c9e26698fabfa5be6e381b27f4e
#
_cell.length_a   1.000
_cell.length_b   1.000
_cell.length_c   1.000
_cell.angle_alpha   90.00
_cell.angle_beta   90.00
_cell.angle_gamma   90.00
#
_symmetry.space_group_name_H-M   'P 1'
#
loop_
_entity.id
_entity.type
_entity.pdbx_description
1 polymer ?
#
loop_
_entity_poly.entity_id
_entity_poly.type
_entity_poly.pdbx_seq_one_letter_code
_entity_poly.pdbx_strand_id
1 'polypeptide(L)'
;METNYISDLAIHPGELLAETLEDLGMSQAELANRMGRPKQMINEIVKGKKSITPTTALELEDVLGIPSHIWLGLESEYQMVRARQKEKEQMEKETSMVSRFPYTELAKLG
;
A
#
# COMPACT_ATOMS: atom_id res chain seq x y z
N MET A 1 10.24 13.10 13.98
CA MET A 1 10.47 13.51 12.70
C MET A 1 10.70 12.43 11.71
N GLU A 2 11.67 11.61 11.91
CA GLU A 2 11.86 10.53 11.02
C GLU A 2 10.71 9.61 10.96
N THR A 3 10.00 9.44 12.04
CA THR A 3 8.82 8.61 12.07
C THR A 3 7.79 9.11 11.08
N ASN A 4 7.59 10.42 11.03
CA ASN A 4 6.64 11.00 10.08
C ASN A 4 7.11 10.81 8.66
N TYR A 5 8.40 10.99 8.47
CA TYR A 5 8.97 10.83 7.15
C TYR A 5 8.77 9.40 6.65
N ILE A 6 9.02 8.44 7.52
CA ILE A 6 8.86 7.03 7.17
C ILE A 6 7.39 6.73 6.88
N SER A 7 6.49 7.32 7.66
CA SER A 7 5.07 7.11 7.43
C SER A 7 4.62 7.61 6.08
N ASP A 8 5.25 8.68 5.60
CA ASP A 8 4.88 9.23 4.31
C ASP A 8 5.39 8.39 3.16
N LEU A 9 6.35 7.53 3.41
CA LEU A 9 6.93 6.70 2.37
C LEU A 9 6.32 5.30 2.42
N ALA A 10 5.03 5.24 2.14
CA ALA A 10 4.34 3.97 2.13
C ALA A 10 4.97 3.05 1.11
N ILE A 11 5.41 1.88 1.57
CA ILE A 11 6.03 0.90 0.70
C ILE A 11 5.04 -0.20 0.43
N HIS A 12 4.64 -0.32 -0.83
CA HIS A 12 3.73 -1.39 -1.23
C HIS A 12 4.49 -2.71 -1.24
N PRO A 13 3.87 -3.80 -0.76
CA PRO A 13 4.55 -5.09 -0.77
C PRO A 13 4.98 -5.53 -2.15
N GLY A 14 4.41 -4.97 -3.20
CA GLY A 14 4.85 -5.25 -4.56
C GLY A 14 6.29 -4.85 -4.80
N GLU A 15 6.79 -3.85 -4.07
CA GLU A 15 8.19 -3.48 -4.20
C GLU A 15 9.11 -4.56 -3.65
N LEU A 16 8.74 -5.14 -2.52
CA LEU A 16 9.49 -6.26 -1.98
C LEU A 16 9.43 -7.44 -2.94
N LEU A 17 8.28 -7.67 -3.54
CA LEU A 17 8.13 -8.75 -4.48
C LEU A 17 9.05 -8.57 -5.69
N ALA A 18 9.06 -7.36 -6.26
CA ALA A 18 9.92 -7.08 -7.40
C ALA A 18 11.39 -7.29 -7.06
N GLU A 19 11.78 -6.80 -5.90
CA GLU A 19 13.16 -6.91 -5.46
C GLU A 19 13.55 -8.36 -5.23
N THR A 20 12.66 -9.12 -4.61
CA THR A 20 12.91 -10.53 -4.34
C THR A 20 13.06 -11.32 -5.63
N LEU A 21 12.21 -11.03 -6.62
CA LEU A 21 12.32 -11.71 -7.90
C LEU A 21 13.63 -11.39 -8.59
N GLU A 22 14.05 -10.14 -8.50
CA GLU A 22 15.32 -9.75 -9.09
C GLU A 22 16.47 -10.47 -8.40
N ASP A 23 16.45 -10.52 -7.09
CA ASP A 23 17.51 -11.18 -6.33
C ASP A 23 17.60 -12.66 -6.65
N LEU A 24 16.46 -13.31 -6.89
CA LEU A 24 16.41 -14.74 -7.19
C LEU A 24 16.60 -15.03 -8.66
N GLY A 25 16.62 -14.01 -9.51
CA GLY A 25 16.68 -14.23 -10.94
C GLY A 25 15.43 -14.90 -11.47
N MET A 26 14.29 -14.66 -10.84
CA MET A 26 13.05 -15.31 -11.20
C MET A 26 12.15 -14.30 -11.92
N SER A 27 11.55 -14.73 -13.03
CA SER A 27 10.63 -13.87 -13.74
C SER A 27 9.25 -13.90 -13.12
N GLN A 28 8.43 -12.89 -13.45
CA GLN A 28 7.05 -12.87 -12.99
C GLN A 28 6.29 -14.08 -13.53
N ALA A 29 6.59 -14.49 -14.76
CA ALA A 29 5.93 -15.64 -15.35
C ALA A 29 6.27 -16.92 -14.61
N GLU A 30 7.52 -17.04 -14.19
CA GLU A 30 7.92 -18.23 -13.44
C GLU A 30 7.24 -18.26 -12.07
N LEU A 31 7.19 -17.12 -11.40
CA LEU A 31 6.51 -17.05 -10.12
C LEU A 31 5.04 -17.41 -10.26
N ALA A 32 4.39 -16.82 -11.27
CA ALA A 32 2.97 -17.09 -11.49
C ALA A 32 2.74 -18.58 -11.73
N ASN A 33 3.62 -19.19 -12.52
CA ASN A 33 3.50 -20.61 -12.79
C ASN A 33 3.64 -21.44 -11.52
N ARG A 34 4.61 -21.09 -10.68
CA ARG A 34 4.83 -21.82 -9.44
C ARG A 34 3.69 -21.67 -8.46
N MET A 35 3.05 -20.48 -8.46
CA MET A 35 1.91 -20.23 -7.60
C MET A 35 0.60 -20.73 -8.15
N GLY A 36 0.58 -21.10 -9.44
CA GLY A 36 -0.66 -21.47 -10.08
C GLY A 36 -1.59 -20.29 -10.25
N ARG A 37 -1.04 -19.10 -10.53
CA ARG A 37 -1.81 -17.88 -10.69
C ARG A 37 -1.48 -17.22 -12.01
N PRO A 38 -2.37 -16.37 -12.51
CA PRO A 38 -2.10 -15.66 -13.76
C PRO A 38 -0.95 -14.68 -13.60
N LYS A 39 -0.13 -14.57 -14.64
CA LYS A 39 0.96 -13.62 -14.62
C LYS A 39 0.47 -12.21 -14.40
N GLN A 40 -0.71 -11.89 -14.92
CA GLN A 40 -1.26 -10.55 -14.77
C GLN A 40 -1.45 -10.18 -13.29
N MET A 41 -1.84 -11.15 -12.48
CA MET A 41 -2.01 -10.91 -11.05
C MET A 41 -0.69 -10.51 -10.42
N ILE A 42 0.39 -11.22 -10.75
CA ILE A 42 1.71 -10.89 -10.22
C ILE A 42 2.12 -9.49 -10.67
N ASN A 43 1.89 -9.18 -11.93
CA ASN A 43 2.25 -7.88 -12.47
C ASN A 43 1.49 -6.76 -11.74
N GLU A 44 0.22 -6.98 -11.45
CA GLU A 44 -0.58 -5.98 -10.75
C GLU A 44 -0.11 -5.76 -9.32
N ILE A 45 0.32 -6.83 -8.66
CA ILE A 45 0.86 -6.69 -7.32
C ILE A 45 2.16 -5.89 -7.37
N VAL A 46 3.04 -6.22 -8.30
CA VAL A 46 4.31 -5.52 -8.44
C VAL A 46 4.10 -4.05 -8.70
N LYS A 47 3.09 -3.71 -9.48
CA LYS A 47 2.80 -2.32 -9.81
C LYS A 47 2.00 -1.59 -8.74
N GLY A 48 1.67 -2.26 -7.65
CA GLY A 48 0.93 -1.63 -6.57
C GLY A 48 -0.54 -1.48 -6.84
N LYS A 49 -1.06 -2.18 -7.84
CA LYS A 49 -2.47 -2.06 -8.22
C LYS A 49 -3.34 -3.12 -7.58
N LYS A 50 -2.74 -4.12 -6.95
CA LYS A 50 -3.49 -5.20 -6.33
C LYS A 50 -2.92 -5.48 -4.97
N SER A 51 -3.82 -5.66 -4.01
CA SER A 51 -3.45 -5.95 -2.63
C SER A 51 -3.02 -7.40 -2.48
N ILE A 52 -2.22 -7.66 -1.45
CA ILE A 52 -1.85 -9.02 -1.09
C ILE A 52 -2.82 -9.52 -0.03
N THR A 53 -3.56 -10.58 -0.38
CA THR A 53 -4.49 -11.20 0.54
C THR A 53 -3.78 -12.28 1.34
N PRO A 54 -4.39 -12.77 2.43
CA PRO A 54 -3.77 -13.86 3.20
C PRO A 54 -3.45 -15.08 2.34
N THR A 55 -4.33 -15.44 1.42
CA THR A 55 -4.08 -16.59 0.54
C THR A 55 -2.84 -16.34 -0.31
N THR A 56 -2.74 -15.16 -0.91
CA THR A 56 -1.61 -14.82 -1.73
C THR A 56 -0.32 -14.80 -0.90
N ALA A 57 -0.41 -14.29 0.33
CA ALA A 57 0.76 -14.24 1.21
C ALA A 57 1.29 -15.64 1.51
N LEU A 58 0.38 -16.59 1.73
CA LEU A 58 0.79 -17.95 1.98
C LEU A 58 1.44 -18.59 0.74
N GLU A 59 0.90 -18.29 -0.43
CA GLU A 59 1.47 -18.79 -1.67
C GLU A 59 2.85 -18.21 -1.92
N LEU A 60 3.03 -16.93 -1.61
CA LEU A 60 4.34 -16.30 -1.74
C LEU A 60 5.33 -16.89 -0.76
N GLU A 61 4.88 -17.19 0.45
CA GLU A 61 5.74 -17.82 1.42
C GLU A 61 6.22 -19.18 0.91
N ASP A 62 5.32 -19.96 0.34
CA ASP A 62 5.67 -21.28 -0.15
C ASP A 62 6.72 -21.24 -1.25
N VAL A 63 6.62 -20.27 -2.15
CA VAL A 63 7.51 -20.22 -3.30
C VAL A 63 8.78 -19.45 -3.00
N LEU A 64 8.66 -18.32 -2.32
CA LEU A 64 9.79 -17.41 -2.13
C LEU A 64 10.46 -17.54 -0.78
N GLY A 65 9.81 -18.18 0.18
CA GLY A 65 10.40 -18.39 1.49
C GLY A 65 10.28 -17.22 2.44
N ILE A 66 9.65 -16.13 2.03
CA ILE A 66 9.44 -15.00 2.92
C ILE A 66 8.13 -15.23 3.66
N PRO A 67 8.15 -15.20 5.00
CA PRO A 67 6.97 -15.53 5.78
C PRO A 67 5.76 -14.70 5.42
N SER A 68 4.59 -15.33 5.49
CA SER A 68 3.36 -14.66 5.10
C SER A 68 3.09 -13.41 5.94
N HIS A 69 3.48 -13.41 7.21
CA HIS A 69 3.22 -12.24 8.04
C HIS A 69 4.04 -11.02 7.62
N ILE A 70 5.17 -11.23 6.94
CA ILE A 70 5.93 -10.12 6.40
C ILE A 70 5.15 -9.47 5.27
N TRP A 71 4.61 -10.30 4.35
CA TRP A 71 3.82 -9.77 3.24
C TRP A 71 2.60 -9.03 3.74
N LEU A 72 1.88 -9.62 4.69
CA LEU A 72 0.66 -9.01 5.22
C LEU A 72 0.98 -7.78 6.06
N GLY A 73 2.11 -7.79 6.76
CA GLY A 73 2.51 -6.61 7.51
C GLY A 73 2.77 -5.41 6.63
N LEU A 74 3.45 -5.64 5.50
CA LEU A 74 3.70 -4.56 4.55
C LEU A 74 2.39 -4.06 3.94
N GLU A 75 1.49 -4.98 3.61
CA GLU A 75 0.20 -4.60 3.04
C GLU A 75 -0.58 -3.76 4.04
N SER A 76 -0.61 -4.21 5.29
CA SER A 76 -1.35 -3.50 6.32
C SER A 76 -0.79 -2.12 6.56
N GLU A 77 0.52 -2.01 6.62
CA GLU A 77 1.17 -0.72 6.83
C GLU A 77 0.89 0.22 5.66
N TYR A 78 0.97 -0.30 4.45
CA TYR A 78 0.69 0.48 3.27
C TYR A 78 -0.74 1.02 3.30
N GLN A 79 -1.70 0.15 3.65
CA GLN A 79 -3.09 0.57 3.71
C GLN A 79 -3.31 1.62 4.80
N MET A 80 -2.63 1.47 5.93
CA MET A 80 -2.75 2.44 7.01
C MET A 80 -2.24 3.81 6.60
N VAL A 81 -1.08 3.84 5.94
CA VAL A 81 -0.52 5.12 5.51
C VAL A 81 -1.45 5.78 4.50
N ARG A 82 -1.98 4.99 3.56
CA ARG A 82 -2.89 5.52 2.58
C ARG A 82 -4.17 6.04 3.22
N ALA A 83 -4.67 5.32 4.20
CA ALA A 83 -5.88 5.75 4.89
C ALA A 83 -5.65 7.06 5.63
N ARG A 84 -4.48 7.19 6.26
CA ARG A 84 -4.16 8.43 6.97
C ARG A 84 -4.02 9.60 6.02
N GLN A 85 -3.41 9.37 4.88
CA GLN A 85 -3.27 10.43 3.87
C GLN A 85 -4.62 10.88 3.36
N LYS A 86 -5.49 9.93 3.11
CA LYS A 86 -6.82 10.23 2.63
C LYS A 86 -7.60 11.03 3.66
N GLU A 87 -7.47 10.62 4.92
CA GLU A 87 -8.15 11.32 6.00
C GLU A 87 -7.65 12.75 6.12
N LYS A 88 -6.33 12.93 5.99
CA LYS A 88 -5.74 14.25 6.06
C LYS A 88 -6.25 15.14 4.93
N GLU A 89 -6.32 14.60 3.73
CA GLU A 89 -6.82 15.35 2.60
C GLU A 89 -8.26 15.76 2.81
N GLN A 90 -9.05 14.87 3.37
CA GLN A 90 -10.44 15.17 3.66
C GLN A 90 -10.56 16.30 4.65
N MET A 91 -9.77 16.27 5.69
CA MET A 91 -9.79 17.30 6.71
C MET A 91 -9.36 18.65 6.14
N GLU A 92 -8.36 18.65 5.28
CA GLU A 92 -7.90 19.87 4.66
C GLU A 92 -8.98 20.47 3.76
N LYS A 93 -9.70 19.62 3.05
CA LYS A 93 -10.81 20.08 2.24
C LYS A 93 -11.89 20.72 3.07
N GLU A 94 -12.25 20.08 4.17
CA GLU A 94 -13.28 20.61 5.03
C GLU A 94 -12.86 21.92 5.65
N THR A 95 -11.62 22.02 6.06
CA THR A 95 -11.11 23.27 6.61
C THR A 95 -11.16 24.37 5.57
N SER A 96 -10.78 24.04 4.37
CA SER A 96 -10.82 25.00 3.27
C SER A 96 -12.22 25.48 3.01
N MET A 97 -13.18 24.60 3.01
CA MET A 97 -14.57 24.97 2.80
C MET A 97 -15.08 25.87 3.89
N VAL A 98 -14.75 25.54 5.12
CA VAL A 98 -15.16 26.36 6.26
C VAL A 98 -14.57 27.75 6.14
N SER A 99 -13.32 27.84 5.75
CA SER A 99 -12.68 29.14 5.58
C SER A 99 -13.38 30.02 4.56
N ARG A 100 -13.99 29.41 3.58
CA ARG A 100 -14.64 30.16 2.54
C ARG A 100 -15.94 30.76 2.96
N PHE A 101 -16.59 30.21 3.96
CA PHE A 101 -17.86 30.72 4.42
C PHE A 101 -17.64 32.01 5.14
N PRO A 102 -18.34 33.02 4.74
CA PRO A 102 -18.23 34.26 5.44
C PRO A 102 -18.68 34.11 6.83
N TYR A 103 -18.93 33.60 7.19
CA TYR A 103 -19.24 33.27 8.37
C TYR A 103 -18.76 33.44 9.26
N THR A 104 -18.24 33.66 8.81
CA THR A 104 -17.81 33.71 9.35
C THR A 104 -18.26 34.09 10.24
N GLU A 105 -18.92 34.42 9.86
CA GLU A 105 -19.36 34.75 10.49
C GLU A 105 -19.78 34.07 11.29
N LEU A 106 -19.84 33.40 11.28
CA LEU A 106 -20.10 32.65 11.99
C LEU A 106 -19.34 32.51 12.86
N ALA A 107 -18.82 33.00 12.60
CA ALA A 107 -18.22 32.92 13.19
C ALA A 107 -17.99 33.74 13.83
N LYS A 108 -18.33 34.37 13.67
CA LYS A 108 -18.28 35.10 14.01
C LYS A 108 -18.61 35.06 14.77
N LEU A 109 -18.79 34.66 14.59
CA LEU A 109 -18.97 34.46 14.84
C LEU A 109 -18.60 34.40 15.00
N GLY A 110 -18.22 34.42 14.77
CA GLY A 110 -17.94 34.47 14.56
C GLY A 110 -17.81 34.55 14.47
#